data_af68d0376ac807fe9cb2fb90b957157d
#
_entry.id   af68d0376ac807fe9cb2fb90b957157d
#
_cell.length_a   1.000
_cell.length_b   1.000
_cell.length_c   1.000
_cell.angle_alpha   90.00
_cell.angle_beta   90.00
_cell.angle_gamma   90.00
#
_symmetry.space_group_name_H-M   'P 1'
#
loop_
_entity.id
_entity.type
_entity.pdbx_description
1 polymer ?
#
loop_
_entity_poly.entity_id
_entity_poly.type
_entity_poly.pdbx_seq_one_letter_code
_entity_poly.pdbx_strand_id
1 'polypeptide(L)'
;MWAESAVFYQIYPLGLCGAPRENDGKVVHRLERIEHWIEHIEALGANAVYLSPVFESDSHGYDTRDYRAVDCRLGTNEDLRRLVDRLHARGVRVVLDAVFNHVGRGFWAFRDVQEKKWNSAYKDWFYVNFDGDSAWHDGFWYEGWEGHYELVKLNLRNPAVVDYLIDTVRFWIDAFDIDGLRLDVAYCLEPDFLRRLRQFADTCGRDFFLLGETLHGDYNRWMGDSLLHSVTNYECYKGLWSALNSRNLFEIVHSLKRQFGPEPWTLYKGRHLLCFADNHDTTRAASILNDKNHLPLLYGLVFGMPGIPCVYYGSEWGLEAKKEPGGDWNLRPAIETPEWNALTDQIAAMANAHRESAALCWGDFQDLVLTNLQTVFRRRAGGEQVLVCVNADANPYFARFDCGAAEATELLTGQCVRLDGGLELPGYSVMYLKTN
;
A
#
# COMPACT_ATOMS: atom_id res chain seq x y z
N MET A 1 -1.26 1.47 17.25
CA MET A 1 -1.65 0.57 16.13
C MET A 1 -0.39 -0.14 15.63
N TRP A 2 -0.43 -1.47 15.51
CA TRP A 2 0.74 -2.26 15.06
C TRP A 2 1.30 -1.82 13.69
N ALA A 3 0.42 -1.39 12.79
CA ALA A 3 0.80 -1.02 11.43
C ALA A 3 1.69 0.24 11.36
N GLU A 4 1.69 1.10 12.37
CA GLU A 4 2.47 2.35 12.36
C GLU A 4 3.99 2.13 12.39
N SER A 5 4.43 0.98 12.92
CA SER A 5 5.83 0.56 12.92
C SER A 5 6.12 -0.60 11.98
N ALA A 6 5.16 -0.97 11.14
CA ALA A 6 5.32 -2.08 10.21
C ALA A 6 6.03 -1.63 8.92
N VAL A 7 6.68 -2.60 8.30
CA VAL A 7 7.13 -2.55 6.92
C VAL A 7 6.25 -3.52 6.13
N PHE A 8 5.54 -3.00 5.15
CA PHE A 8 4.63 -3.78 4.31
C PHE A 8 5.33 -4.34 3.08
N TYR A 9 4.95 -5.56 2.71
CA TYR A 9 5.26 -6.17 1.43
C TYR A 9 3.97 -6.43 0.67
N GLN A 10 3.79 -5.79 -0.47
CA GLN A 10 2.59 -5.95 -1.28
C GLN A 10 2.76 -7.07 -2.31
N ILE A 11 1.79 -7.96 -2.40
CA ILE A 11 1.70 -9.02 -3.42
C ILE A 11 0.38 -8.90 -4.17
N TYR A 12 0.42 -9.03 -5.50
CA TYR A 12 -0.76 -9.26 -6.33
C TYR A 12 -0.83 -10.77 -6.65
N PRO A 13 -1.66 -11.54 -5.93
CA PRO A 13 -1.59 -13.01 -5.94
C PRO A 13 -1.87 -13.64 -7.30
N LEU A 14 -2.89 -13.18 -8.03
CA LEU A 14 -3.21 -13.70 -9.38
C LEU A 14 -2.03 -13.57 -10.33
N GLY A 15 -1.30 -12.45 -10.26
CA GLY A 15 -0.10 -12.23 -11.05
C GLY A 15 1.07 -13.09 -10.59
N LEU A 16 1.55 -12.88 -9.35
CA LEU A 16 2.72 -13.58 -8.82
C LEU A 16 2.59 -15.08 -8.96
N CYS A 17 1.41 -15.64 -8.70
CA CYS A 17 1.17 -17.06 -8.77
C CYS A 17 0.96 -17.58 -10.20
N GLY A 18 0.94 -16.73 -11.21
CA GLY A 18 0.76 -17.13 -12.61
C GLY A 18 -0.63 -17.71 -12.90
N ALA A 19 -1.65 -17.14 -12.27
CA ALA A 19 -3.04 -17.51 -12.55
C ALA A 19 -3.44 -17.06 -13.96
N PRO A 20 -4.33 -17.80 -14.67
CA PRO A 20 -4.87 -17.33 -15.94
C PRO A 20 -5.64 -16.02 -15.74
N ARG A 21 -5.65 -15.16 -16.77
CA ARG A 21 -6.33 -13.86 -16.70
C ARG A 21 -7.83 -14.02 -16.48
N GLU A 22 -8.45 -14.89 -17.25
CA GLU A 22 -9.87 -15.20 -17.11
C GLU A 22 -10.06 -16.39 -16.16
N ASN A 23 -11.12 -16.34 -15.35
CA ASN A 23 -11.46 -17.41 -14.46
C ASN A 23 -12.00 -18.60 -15.26
N ASP A 24 -11.27 -19.71 -15.25
CA ASP A 24 -11.60 -20.93 -15.97
C ASP A 24 -12.37 -21.97 -15.11
N GLY A 25 -12.72 -21.60 -13.86
CA GLY A 25 -13.47 -22.44 -12.92
C GLY A 25 -12.68 -23.63 -12.36
N LYS A 26 -11.36 -23.69 -12.58
CA LYS A 26 -10.53 -24.79 -12.10
C LYS A 26 -9.83 -24.44 -10.81
N VAL A 27 -10.00 -25.28 -9.80
CA VAL A 27 -9.26 -25.16 -8.54
C VAL A 27 -7.81 -25.59 -8.75
N VAL A 28 -6.89 -24.67 -8.52
CA VAL A 28 -5.44 -24.93 -8.55
C VAL A 28 -4.77 -24.24 -7.37
N HIS A 29 -4.06 -24.98 -6.53
CA HIS A 29 -3.48 -24.54 -5.26
C HIS A 29 -2.24 -23.63 -5.44
N ARG A 30 -2.40 -22.49 -6.12
CA ARG A 30 -1.30 -21.58 -6.46
C ARG A 30 -0.82 -20.70 -5.30
N LEU A 31 -1.62 -20.54 -4.23
CA LEU A 31 -1.18 -19.80 -3.03
C LEU A 31 0.06 -20.43 -2.38
N GLU A 32 0.33 -21.73 -2.62
CA GLU A 32 1.57 -22.38 -2.20
C GLU A 32 2.83 -21.67 -2.71
N ARG A 33 2.74 -20.98 -3.86
CA ARG A 33 3.86 -20.18 -4.37
C ARG A 33 4.22 -19.05 -3.41
N ILE A 34 3.23 -18.37 -2.81
CA ILE A 34 3.47 -17.28 -1.84
C ILE A 34 4.12 -17.85 -0.57
N GLU A 35 3.81 -19.08 -0.19
CA GLU A 35 4.45 -19.73 0.97
C GLU A 35 5.98 -19.85 0.81
N HIS A 36 6.48 -20.02 -0.42
CA HIS A 36 7.92 -20.06 -0.73
C HIS A 36 8.58 -18.67 -0.66
N TRP A 37 7.80 -17.59 -0.61
CA TRP A 37 8.31 -16.21 -0.47
C TRP A 37 8.43 -15.76 0.97
N ILE A 38 7.92 -16.50 1.94
CA ILE A 38 7.86 -16.09 3.35
C ILE A 38 9.27 -15.79 3.89
N GLU A 39 10.25 -16.64 3.58
CA GLU A 39 11.64 -16.43 4.00
C GLU A 39 12.26 -15.18 3.37
N HIS A 40 11.95 -14.89 2.12
CA HIS A 40 12.37 -13.66 1.43
C HIS A 40 11.75 -12.41 2.08
N ILE A 41 10.45 -12.45 2.36
CA ILE A 41 9.71 -11.36 3.01
C ILE A 41 10.30 -11.06 4.39
N GLU A 42 10.57 -12.09 5.18
CA GLU A 42 11.22 -11.98 6.50
C GLU A 42 12.63 -11.43 6.38
N ALA A 43 13.45 -11.95 5.47
CA ALA A 43 14.83 -11.51 5.24
C ALA A 43 14.90 -10.04 4.77
N LEU A 44 13.92 -9.58 3.98
CA LEU A 44 13.79 -8.19 3.57
C LEU A 44 13.47 -7.26 4.76
N GLY A 45 13.06 -7.79 5.90
CA GLY A 45 12.67 -7.02 7.08
C GLY A 45 11.19 -6.63 7.08
N ALA A 46 10.37 -7.10 6.14
CA ALA A 46 8.93 -6.85 6.16
C ALA A 46 8.25 -7.72 7.23
N ASN A 47 7.30 -7.13 7.96
CA ASN A 47 6.53 -7.79 9.01
C ASN A 47 5.02 -7.63 8.83
N ALA A 48 4.61 -7.17 7.66
CA ALA A 48 3.22 -7.16 7.21
C ALA A 48 3.16 -7.46 5.71
N VAL A 49 2.19 -8.28 5.30
CA VAL A 49 1.89 -8.54 3.89
C VAL A 49 0.53 -7.93 3.57
N TYR A 50 0.49 -7.18 2.49
CA TYR A 50 -0.76 -6.73 1.87
C TYR A 50 -1.00 -7.58 0.62
N LEU A 51 -2.06 -8.40 0.63
CA LEU A 51 -2.49 -9.18 -0.52
C LEU A 51 -3.56 -8.42 -1.29
N SER A 52 -3.28 -8.06 -2.54
CA SER A 52 -4.30 -7.63 -3.51
C SER A 52 -5.35 -8.73 -3.68
N PRO A 53 -6.50 -8.51 -4.36
CA PRO A 53 -7.67 -9.38 -4.24
C PRO A 53 -7.38 -10.87 -4.36
N VAL A 54 -7.96 -11.65 -3.44
CA VAL A 54 -7.81 -13.13 -3.36
C VAL A 54 -9.13 -13.88 -3.51
N PHE A 55 -10.26 -13.16 -3.54
CA PHE A 55 -11.59 -13.78 -3.57
C PHE A 55 -12.07 -14.04 -4.99
N GLU A 56 -13.02 -14.97 -5.13
CA GLU A 56 -13.54 -15.43 -6.39
C GLU A 56 -13.99 -14.27 -7.27
N SER A 57 -13.46 -14.18 -8.48
CA SER A 57 -13.61 -13.06 -9.40
C SER A 57 -13.77 -13.50 -10.86
N ASP A 58 -14.24 -12.60 -11.73
CA ASP A 58 -14.38 -12.88 -13.14
C ASP A 58 -13.01 -12.91 -13.85
N SER A 59 -12.12 -11.93 -13.55
CA SER A 59 -10.81 -11.81 -14.21
C SER A 59 -9.70 -11.30 -13.29
N HIS A 60 -9.65 -10.02 -12.99
CA HIS A 60 -8.50 -9.36 -12.35
C HIS A 60 -8.60 -9.27 -10.81
N GLY A 61 -9.59 -9.88 -10.19
CA GLY A 61 -9.76 -9.85 -8.73
C GLY A 61 -10.60 -8.69 -8.23
N TYR A 62 -10.62 -7.55 -8.91
CA TYR A 62 -11.46 -6.40 -8.55
C TYR A 62 -12.91 -6.54 -9.04
N ASP A 63 -13.22 -7.55 -9.83
CA ASP A 63 -14.54 -7.94 -10.33
C ASP A 63 -15.08 -9.15 -9.53
N THR A 64 -15.24 -8.95 -8.22
CA THR A 64 -15.59 -10.01 -7.24
C THR A 64 -16.95 -10.65 -7.56
N ARG A 65 -16.99 -11.99 -7.55
CA ARG A 65 -18.18 -12.84 -7.69
C ARG A 65 -18.70 -13.35 -6.35
N ASP A 66 -17.78 -13.71 -5.47
CA ASP A 66 -18.08 -14.24 -4.15
C ASP A 66 -17.00 -13.83 -3.15
N TYR A 67 -17.38 -13.10 -2.12
CA TYR A 67 -16.49 -12.66 -1.04
C TYR A 67 -16.13 -13.76 -0.04
N ARG A 68 -16.81 -14.91 -0.08
CA ARG A 68 -16.61 -15.99 0.90
C ARG A 68 -15.83 -17.18 0.36
N ALA A 69 -15.52 -17.18 -0.90
CA ALA A 69 -14.69 -18.17 -1.55
C ALA A 69 -13.39 -17.54 -2.06
N VAL A 70 -12.26 -18.18 -1.78
CA VAL A 70 -10.99 -17.84 -2.42
C VAL A 70 -11.11 -18.15 -3.91
N ASP A 71 -10.52 -17.31 -4.76
CA ASP A 71 -10.52 -17.49 -6.21
C ASP A 71 -9.96 -18.88 -6.57
N CYS A 72 -10.74 -19.66 -7.29
CA CYS A 72 -10.39 -21.03 -7.62
C CYS A 72 -9.05 -21.14 -8.38
N ARG A 73 -8.66 -20.10 -9.10
CA ARG A 73 -7.35 -20.03 -9.76
C ARG A 73 -6.18 -19.91 -8.76
N LEU A 74 -6.44 -19.48 -7.50
CA LEU A 74 -5.46 -19.37 -6.42
C LEU A 74 -5.49 -20.58 -5.48
N GLY A 75 -6.65 -21.19 -5.27
CA GLY A 75 -6.80 -22.33 -4.37
C GLY A 75 -8.16 -22.39 -3.70
N THR A 76 -8.14 -22.73 -2.42
CA THR A 76 -9.31 -22.86 -1.56
C THR A 76 -9.19 -21.97 -0.33
N ASN A 77 -10.26 -21.90 0.47
CA ASN A 77 -10.25 -21.18 1.75
C ASN A 77 -9.21 -21.78 2.72
N GLU A 78 -9.00 -23.09 2.67
CA GLU A 78 -8.00 -23.79 3.48
C GLU A 78 -6.57 -23.39 3.09
N ASP A 79 -6.32 -23.14 1.79
CA ASP A 79 -5.01 -22.69 1.32
C ASP A 79 -4.72 -21.27 1.83
N LEU A 80 -5.70 -20.37 1.77
CA LEU A 80 -5.53 -19.01 2.31
C LEU A 80 -5.32 -19.05 3.83
N ARG A 81 -6.11 -19.84 4.56
CA ARG A 81 -5.92 -20.01 6.01
C ARG A 81 -4.52 -20.52 6.33
N ARG A 82 -4.06 -21.57 5.64
CA ARG A 82 -2.71 -22.11 5.81
C ARG A 82 -1.61 -21.08 5.53
N LEU A 83 -1.76 -20.30 4.46
CA LEU A 83 -0.83 -19.22 4.14
C LEU A 83 -0.74 -18.18 5.27
N VAL A 84 -1.89 -17.72 5.79
CA VAL A 84 -1.95 -16.76 6.90
C VAL A 84 -1.31 -17.34 8.15
N ASP A 85 -1.62 -18.59 8.52
CA ASP A 85 -1.02 -19.26 9.67
C ASP A 85 0.52 -19.34 9.55
N ARG A 86 1.04 -19.61 8.35
CA ARG A 86 2.50 -19.65 8.10
C ARG A 86 3.14 -18.27 8.17
N LEU A 87 2.49 -17.22 7.69
CA LEU A 87 2.95 -15.83 7.82
C LEU A 87 2.98 -15.42 9.30
N HIS A 88 1.90 -15.69 10.03
CA HIS A 88 1.81 -15.41 11.47
C HIS A 88 2.90 -16.16 12.28
N ALA A 89 3.20 -17.40 11.94
CA ALA A 89 4.28 -18.17 12.57
C ALA A 89 5.67 -17.52 12.41
N ARG A 90 5.83 -16.63 11.43
CA ARG A 90 7.04 -15.81 11.20
C ARG A 90 6.88 -14.35 11.68
N GLY A 91 5.82 -14.05 12.43
CA GLY A 91 5.55 -12.70 12.94
C GLY A 91 5.11 -11.69 11.86
N VAL A 92 4.65 -12.17 10.72
CA VAL A 92 4.19 -11.34 9.60
C VAL A 92 2.66 -11.21 9.64
N ARG A 93 2.14 -9.99 9.75
CA ARG A 93 0.72 -9.66 9.74
C ARG A 93 0.15 -9.69 8.31
N VAL A 94 -1.15 -9.97 8.19
CA VAL A 94 -1.80 -10.09 6.89
C VAL A 94 -2.96 -9.11 6.74
N VAL A 95 -2.91 -8.29 5.70
CA VAL A 95 -3.96 -7.35 5.28
C VAL A 95 -4.50 -7.82 3.93
N LEU A 96 -5.83 -7.95 3.81
CA LEU A 96 -6.48 -8.31 2.55
C LEU A 96 -7.08 -7.10 1.86
N ASP A 97 -7.11 -7.15 0.53
CA ASP A 97 -7.85 -6.18 -0.28
C ASP A 97 -9.36 -6.41 -0.19
N ALA A 98 -10.10 -5.35 0.09
CA ALA A 98 -11.54 -5.34 0.25
C ALA A 98 -12.17 -4.44 -0.82
N VAL A 99 -12.67 -5.08 -1.88
CA VAL A 99 -13.31 -4.42 -3.02
C VAL A 99 -14.79 -4.23 -2.68
N PHE A 100 -15.14 -3.13 -1.99
CA PHE A 100 -16.50 -2.90 -1.45
C PHE A 100 -17.27 -1.80 -2.17
N ASN A 101 -16.64 -1.07 -3.10
CA ASN A 101 -17.35 -0.08 -3.91
C ASN A 101 -18.19 -0.73 -5.02
N HIS A 102 -17.71 -1.83 -5.58
CA HIS A 102 -18.31 -2.51 -6.72
C HIS A 102 -18.05 -4.01 -6.66
N VAL A 103 -18.74 -4.75 -7.53
CA VAL A 103 -18.62 -6.20 -7.72
C VAL A 103 -18.55 -6.53 -9.20
N GLY A 104 -18.11 -7.72 -9.55
CA GLY A 104 -18.20 -8.26 -10.90
C GLY A 104 -19.65 -8.53 -11.31
N ARG A 105 -19.90 -8.63 -12.62
CA ARG A 105 -21.20 -9.00 -13.16
C ARG A 105 -21.65 -10.41 -12.78
N GLY A 106 -20.67 -11.28 -12.44
CA GLY A 106 -20.90 -12.62 -11.92
C GLY A 106 -21.36 -12.67 -10.46
N PHE A 107 -21.42 -11.54 -9.74
CA PHE A 107 -21.83 -11.52 -8.33
C PHE A 107 -23.26 -12.01 -8.16
N TRP A 108 -23.50 -12.91 -7.23
CA TRP A 108 -24.75 -13.66 -7.09
C TRP A 108 -25.99 -12.79 -6.96
N ALA A 109 -25.92 -11.67 -6.22
CA ALA A 109 -27.06 -10.76 -6.05
C ALA A 109 -27.35 -9.97 -7.35
N PHE A 110 -26.30 -9.62 -8.12
CA PHE A 110 -26.48 -8.94 -9.41
C PHE A 110 -27.06 -9.90 -10.46
N ARG A 111 -26.64 -11.18 -10.45
CA ARG A 111 -27.25 -12.20 -11.32
C ARG A 111 -28.72 -12.42 -11.03
N ASP A 112 -29.13 -12.37 -9.77
CA ASP A 112 -30.57 -12.39 -9.42
C ASP A 112 -31.32 -11.18 -10.01
N VAL A 113 -30.70 -9.98 -10.00
CA VAL A 113 -31.28 -8.79 -10.65
C VAL A 113 -31.36 -8.99 -12.16
N GLN A 114 -30.33 -9.53 -12.80
CA GLN A 114 -30.36 -9.81 -14.25
C GLN A 114 -31.48 -10.77 -14.65
N GLU A 115 -31.76 -11.79 -13.83
CA GLU A 115 -32.78 -12.80 -14.07
C GLU A 115 -34.19 -12.30 -13.76
N LYS A 116 -34.38 -11.70 -12.56
CA LYS A 116 -35.72 -11.38 -12.01
C LYS A 116 -36.15 -9.92 -12.22
N LYS A 117 -35.22 -9.04 -12.62
CA LYS A 117 -35.49 -7.61 -12.85
C LYS A 117 -36.19 -6.98 -11.63
N TRP A 118 -37.36 -6.36 -11.84
CA TRP A 118 -38.19 -5.75 -10.80
C TRP A 118 -38.54 -6.67 -9.63
N ASN A 119 -38.59 -7.97 -9.87
CA ASN A 119 -38.95 -8.95 -8.85
C ASN A 119 -37.75 -9.42 -8.01
N SER A 120 -36.55 -8.95 -8.31
CA SER A 120 -35.37 -9.29 -7.50
C SER A 120 -35.45 -8.63 -6.12
N ALA A 121 -35.17 -9.43 -5.07
CA ALA A 121 -35.01 -8.93 -3.72
C ALA A 121 -33.74 -8.05 -3.54
N TYR A 122 -32.82 -8.12 -4.48
CA TYR A 122 -31.51 -7.45 -4.44
C TYR A 122 -31.42 -6.24 -5.36
N LYS A 123 -32.50 -5.81 -6.04
CA LYS A 123 -32.46 -4.65 -6.95
C LYS A 123 -31.95 -3.37 -6.28
N ASP A 124 -32.29 -3.16 -5.01
CA ASP A 124 -31.89 -1.98 -4.25
C ASP A 124 -30.46 -2.07 -3.67
N TRP A 125 -29.75 -3.20 -3.90
CA TRP A 125 -28.34 -3.37 -3.59
C TRP A 125 -27.44 -2.62 -4.58
N PHE A 126 -27.99 -2.24 -5.72
CA PHE A 126 -27.31 -1.55 -6.81
C PHE A 126 -28.11 -0.30 -7.20
N TYR A 127 -27.49 0.56 -7.97
CA TYR A 127 -28.18 1.70 -8.58
C TYR A 127 -28.68 1.27 -9.96
N VAL A 128 -29.94 0.88 -10.08
CA VAL A 128 -30.56 0.36 -11.30
C VAL A 128 -31.70 1.23 -11.80
N ASN A 129 -31.88 1.29 -13.12
CA ASN A 129 -33.00 1.94 -13.78
C ASN A 129 -33.57 0.97 -14.84
N PHE A 130 -34.79 0.48 -14.60
CA PHE A 130 -35.45 -0.48 -15.47
C PHE A 130 -36.09 0.12 -16.73
N ASP A 131 -36.13 1.44 -16.83
CA ASP A 131 -36.58 2.16 -18.05
C ASP A 131 -35.41 2.41 -19.03
N GLY A 132 -34.18 2.03 -18.66
CA GLY A 132 -32.95 2.15 -19.46
C GLY A 132 -32.39 0.83 -19.93
N ASP A 133 -31.23 0.88 -20.57
CA ASP A 133 -30.44 -0.30 -20.92
C ASP A 133 -28.96 -0.05 -20.60
N SER A 134 -28.21 -1.13 -20.42
CA SER A 134 -26.78 -1.09 -20.21
C SER A 134 -26.01 -1.33 -21.50
N ALA A 135 -24.71 -1.07 -21.51
CA ALA A 135 -23.82 -1.43 -22.62
C ALA A 135 -23.78 -2.96 -22.89
N TRP A 136 -24.26 -3.77 -21.96
CA TRP A 136 -24.37 -5.23 -22.06
C TRP A 136 -25.74 -5.70 -22.51
N HIS A 137 -26.68 -4.80 -22.82
CA HIS A 137 -28.05 -5.11 -23.22
C HIS A 137 -28.82 -5.97 -22.21
N ASP A 138 -28.68 -5.63 -20.92
CA ASP A 138 -29.34 -6.32 -19.83
C ASP A 138 -30.86 -6.07 -19.76
N GLY A 139 -31.38 -5.10 -20.54
CA GLY A 139 -32.78 -4.62 -20.49
C GLY A 139 -33.04 -3.76 -19.23
N PHE A 140 -32.02 -3.21 -18.62
CA PHE A 140 -32.03 -2.18 -17.59
C PHE A 140 -30.66 -1.51 -17.54
N TRP A 141 -30.62 -0.25 -17.10
CA TRP A 141 -29.39 0.48 -16.82
C TRP A 141 -28.97 0.26 -15.37
N TYR A 142 -27.67 0.28 -15.12
CA TYR A 142 -27.08 0.30 -13.76
C TYR A 142 -25.81 1.15 -13.72
N GLU A 143 -25.44 1.61 -12.52
CA GLU A 143 -24.22 2.37 -12.31
C GLU A 143 -23.02 1.42 -12.21
N GLY A 144 -21.98 1.64 -13.03
CA GLY A 144 -20.66 1.03 -12.90
C GLY A 144 -19.67 2.00 -12.26
N TRP A 145 -18.55 1.48 -11.77
CA TRP A 145 -17.48 2.32 -11.27
C TRP A 145 -16.85 3.13 -12.41
N GLU A 146 -16.93 4.47 -12.32
CA GLU A 146 -16.36 5.42 -13.29
C GLU A 146 -16.68 5.10 -14.77
N GLY A 147 -17.85 4.51 -15.04
CA GLY A 147 -18.28 4.12 -16.38
C GLY A 147 -17.85 2.70 -16.81
N HIS A 148 -17.16 1.99 -15.98
CA HIS A 148 -16.82 0.58 -16.16
C HIS A 148 -18.00 -0.31 -15.78
N TYR A 149 -18.78 -0.75 -16.76
CA TYR A 149 -20.00 -1.54 -16.53
C TYR A 149 -19.70 -3.00 -16.09
N GLU A 150 -18.49 -3.50 -16.30
CA GLU A 150 -18.03 -4.77 -15.74
C GLU A 150 -17.89 -4.72 -14.21
N LEU A 151 -17.77 -3.52 -13.62
CA LEU A 151 -17.62 -3.24 -12.19
C LEU A 151 -18.91 -2.59 -11.67
N VAL A 152 -19.87 -3.42 -11.26
CA VAL A 152 -21.22 -3.01 -10.86
C VAL A 152 -21.19 -2.37 -9.49
N LYS A 153 -21.56 -1.09 -9.39
CA LYS A 153 -21.49 -0.33 -8.15
C LYS A 153 -22.51 -0.80 -7.11
N LEU A 154 -22.01 -1.05 -5.89
CA LEU A 154 -22.85 -1.38 -4.74
C LEU A 154 -23.47 -0.12 -4.11
N ASN A 155 -24.73 -0.23 -3.68
CA ASN A 155 -25.41 0.82 -2.95
C ASN A 155 -25.08 0.77 -1.45
N LEU A 156 -23.98 1.40 -1.06
CA LEU A 156 -23.53 1.46 0.34
C LEU A 156 -24.42 2.32 1.26
N ARG A 157 -25.52 2.91 0.74
CA ARG A 157 -26.56 3.54 1.53
C ARG A 157 -27.65 2.55 1.95
N ASN A 158 -27.69 1.37 1.33
CA ASN A 158 -28.61 0.30 1.69
C ASN A 158 -28.07 -0.45 2.92
N PRO A 159 -28.79 -0.46 4.06
CA PRO A 159 -28.33 -1.14 5.27
C PRO A 159 -28.04 -2.63 5.07
N ALA A 160 -28.82 -3.33 4.23
CA ALA A 160 -28.64 -4.75 3.95
C ALA A 160 -27.31 -5.03 3.24
N VAL A 161 -26.86 -4.13 2.34
CA VAL A 161 -25.54 -4.20 1.71
C VAL A 161 -24.44 -3.98 2.74
N VAL A 162 -24.59 -2.95 3.58
CA VAL A 162 -23.61 -2.65 4.64
C VAL A 162 -23.48 -3.82 5.60
N ASP A 163 -24.60 -4.37 6.09
CA ASP A 163 -24.59 -5.51 7.00
C ASP A 163 -23.95 -6.75 6.36
N TYR A 164 -24.25 -7.03 5.10
CA TYR A 164 -23.62 -8.13 4.34
C TYR A 164 -22.10 -7.97 4.26
N LEU A 165 -21.60 -6.76 3.98
CA LEU A 165 -20.16 -6.50 3.89
C LEU A 165 -19.48 -6.59 5.27
N ILE A 166 -20.10 -6.08 6.33
CA ILE A 166 -19.57 -6.23 7.70
C ILE A 166 -19.52 -7.70 8.12
N ASP A 167 -20.57 -8.48 7.83
CA ASP A 167 -20.59 -9.93 8.07
C ASP A 167 -19.56 -10.68 7.23
N THR A 168 -19.25 -10.18 6.04
CA THR A 168 -18.15 -10.69 5.22
C THR A 168 -16.80 -10.45 5.90
N VAL A 169 -16.54 -9.26 6.43
CA VAL A 169 -15.30 -8.98 7.18
C VAL A 169 -15.18 -9.87 8.42
N ARG A 170 -16.29 -10.06 9.15
CA ARG A 170 -16.33 -10.99 10.30
C ARG A 170 -15.96 -12.41 9.86
N PHE A 171 -16.55 -12.88 8.77
CA PHE A 171 -16.21 -14.19 8.20
C PHE A 171 -14.71 -14.29 7.84
N TRP A 172 -14.10 -13.24 7.24
CA TRP A 172 -12.67 -13.25 6.91
C TRP A 172 -11.78 -13.33 8.15
N ILE A 173 -12.16 -12.62 9.23
CA ILE A 173 -11.45 -12.69 10.51
C ILE A 173 -11.56 -14.12 11.08
N ASP A 174 -12.75 -14.69 11.14
CA ASP A 174 -13.00 -16.01 11.73
C ASP A 174 -12.39 -17.14 10.92
N ALA A 175 -12.48 -17.07 9.58
CA ALA A 175 -12.01 -18.11 8.69
C ALA A 175 -10.51 -18.04 8.41
N PHE A 176 -9.95 -16.84 8.27
CA PHE A 176 -8.58 -16.65 7.79
C PHE A 176 -7.65 -15.99 8.81
N ASP A 177 -8.17 -15.44 9.91
CA ASP A 177 -7.40 -14.79 10.98
C ASP A 177 -6.61 -13.55 10.52
N ILE A 178 -7.15 -12.78 9.61
CA ILE A 178 -6.50 -11.58 9.04
C ILE A 178 -6.37 -10.44 10.05
N ASP A 179 -5.39 -9.55 9.83
CA ASP A 179 -5.04 -8.44 10.74
C ASP A 179 -5.54 -7.07 10.26
N GLY A 180 -6.12 -6.99 9.07
CA GLY A 180 -6.62 -5.74 8.53
C GLY A 180 -7.14 -5.83 7.10
N LEU A 181 -7.60 -4.68 6.61
CA LEU A 181 -8.10 -4.50 5.24
C LEU A 181 -7.43 -3.31 4.56
N ARG A 182 -7.23 -3.45 3.26
CA ARG A 182 -7.05 -2.31 2.35
C ARG A 182 -8.36 -2.13 1.57
N LEU A 183 -8.99 -0.97 1.71
CA LEU A 183 -10.23 -0.64 1.00
C LEU A 183 -9.88 -0.12 -0.40
N ASP A 184 -10.26 -0.87 -1.42
CA ASP A 184 -10.17 -0.47 -2.82
C ASP A 184 -10.99 0.80 -3.07
N VAL A 185 -10.46 1.73 -3.86
CA VAL A 185 -11.08 3.02 -4.21
C VAL A 185 -11.81 3.69 -3.04
N ALA A 186 -11.17 3.78 -1.89
CA ALA A 186 -11.78 4.29 -0.66
C ALA A 186 -12.37 5.70 -0.82
N TYR A 187 -11.89 6.48 -1.79
CA TYR A 187 -12.41 7.80 -2.13
C TYR A 187 -13.83 7.76 -2.75
N CYS A 188 -14.29 6.58 -3.20
CA CYS A 188 -15.65 6.33 -3.71
C CYS A 188 -16.61 5.78 -2.66
N LEU A 189 -16.11 5.38 -1.48
CA LEU A 189 -16.93 4.77 -0.44
C LEU A 189 -17.73 5.82 0.35
N GLU A 190 -18.97 5.47 0.70
CA GLU A 190 -19.81 6.34 1.52
C GLU A 190 -19.20 6.55 2.92
N PRO A 191 -19.13 7.78 3.44
CA PRO A 191 -18.54 8.05 4.75
C PRO A 191 -19.22 7.30 5.90
N ASP A 192 -20.53 7.06 5.82
CA ASP A 192 -21.25 6.32 6.85
C ASP A 192 -20.89 4.84 6.85
N PHE A 193 -20.63 4.25 5.69
CA PHE A 193 -20.05 2.91 5.59
C PHE A 193 -18.67 2.84 6.24
N LEU A 194 -17.80 3.81 5.96
CA LEU A 194 -16.47 3.86 6.58
C LEU A 194 -16.54 3.96 8.12
N ARG A 195 -17.45 4.78 8.64
CA ARG A 195 -17.68 4.88 10.09
C ARG A 195 -18.17 3.56 10.68
N ARG A 196 -19.11 2.90 10.01
CA ARG A 196 -19.65 1.61 10.43
C ARG A 196 -18.56 0.52 10.43
N LEU A 197 -17.73 0.49 9.39
CA LEU A 197 -16.59 -0.44 9.30
C LEU A 197 -15.56 -0.15 10.38
N ARG A 198 -15.25 1.13 10.66
CA ARG A 198 -14.34 1.50 11.75
C ARG A 198 -14.89 1.09 13.11
N GLN A 199 -16.15 1.33 13.38
CA GLN A 199 -16.80 0.88 14.62
C GLN A 199 -16.70 -0.64 14.79
N PHE A 200 -16.89 -1.40 13.71
CA PHE A 200 -16.69 -2.84 13.72
C PHE A 200 -15.24 -3.20 14.05
N ALA A 201 -14.26 -2.59 13.37
CA ALA A 201 -12.84 -2.82 13.61
C ALA A 201 -12.41 -2.52 15.05
N ASP A 202 -12.92 -1.44 15.65
CA ASP A 202 -12.63 -1.07 17.06
C ASP A 202 -13.23 -2.05 18.08
N THR A 203 -14.24 -2.85 17.69
CA THR A 203 -14.98 -3.76 18.58
C THR A 203 -14.81 -5.24 18.26
N CYS A 204 -14.05 -5.61 17.23
CA CYS A 204 -13.87 -7.01 16.82
C CYS A 204 -12.94 -7.84 17.73
N GLY A 205 -12.44 -7.27 18.82
CA GLY A 205 -11.64 -7.97 19.83
C GLY A 205 -10.16 -8.11 19.50
N ARG A 206 -9.66 -7.39 18.47
CA ARG A 206 -8.26 -7.37 18.05
C ARG A 206 -7.85 -5.99 17.51
N ASP A 207 -6.55 -5.73 17.41
CA ASP A 207 -6.00 -4.52 16.80
C ASP A 207 -6.05 -4.65 15.26
N PHE A 208 -7.22 -4.30 14.67
CA PHE A 208 -7.55 -4.53 13.27
C PHE A 208 -7.32 -3.29 12.43
N PHE A 209 -6.38 -3.35 11.49
CA PHE A 209 -5.95 -2.21 10.68
C PHE A 209 -6.87 -1.95 9.48
N LEU A 210 -7.21 -0.68 9.24
CA LEU A 210 -7.96 -0.22 8.07
C LEU A 210 -7.13 0.77 7.27
N LEU A 211 -6.74 0.38 6.06
CA LEU A 211 -6.04 1.19 5.07
C LEU A 211 -7.00 1.52 3.93
N GLY A 212 -7.06 2.77 3.48
CA GLY A 212 -7.83 3.15 2.29
C GLY A 212 -6.95 3.49 1.11
N GLU A 213 -7.34 3.10 -0.08
CA GLU A 213 -6.76 3.66 -1.28
C GLU A 213 -7.38 5.03 -1.57
N THR A 214 -6.52 6.06 -1.63
CA THR A 214 -6.92 7.42 -2.02
C THR A 214 -5.87 7.99 -2.97
N LEU A 215 -6.31 8.49 -4.12
CA LEU A 215 -5.40 8.96 -5.16
C LEU A 215 -5.02 10.44 -4.98
N HIS A 216 -5.96 11.27 -4.54
CA HIS A 216 -5.79 12.73 -4.45
C HIS A 216 -6.80 13.37 -3.48
N GLY A 217 -6.61 14.63 -3.19
CA GLY A 217 -7.50 15.42 -2.33
C GLY A 217 -6.98 15.53 -0.89
N ASP A 218 -7.85 15.99 0.01
CA ASP A 218 -7.55 16.03 1.44
C ASP A 218 -7.86 14.68 2.08
N TYR A 219 -6.83 13.96 2.48
CA TYR A 219 -6.93 12.61 3.05
C TYR A 219 -7.70 12.56 4.38
N ASN A 220 -7.85 13.67 5.09
CA ASN A 220 -8.68 13.74 6.29
C ASN A 220 -10.16 13.44 6.04
N ARG A 221 -10.59 13.42 4.78
CA ARG A 221 -11.95 12.98 4.41
C ARG A 221 -12.17 11.49 4.63
N TRP A 222 -11.11 10.69 4.59
CA TRP A 222 -11.19 9.23 4.63
C TRP A 222 -10.48 8.62 5.83
N MET A 223 -9.56 9.34 6.48
CA MET A 223 -8.85 8.86 7.66
C MET A 223 -9.10 9.76 8.87
N GLY A 224 -9.09 9.17 10.05
CA GLY A 224 -9.30 9.89 11.31
C GLY A 224 -9.74 8.97 12.43
N ASP A 225 -10.11 9.55 13.56
CA ASP A 225 -10.43 8.77 14.77
C ASP A 225 -11.69 7.91 14.61
N SER A 226 -12.61 8.28 13.72
CA SER A 226 -13.84 7.53 13.40
C SER A 226 -13.91 7.01 11.96
N LEU A 227 -12.82 7.12 11.22
CA LEU A 227 -12.69 6.69 9.83
C LEU A 227 -11.53 5.69 9.71
N LEU A 228 -10.92 5.56 8.52
CA LEU A 228 -9.79 4.67 8.30
C LEU A 228 -8.59 5.09 9.16
N HIS A 229 -7.74 4.14 9.51
CA HIS A 229 -6.51 4.41 10.28
C HIS A 229 -5.45 5.09 9.41
N SER A 230 -5.36 4.71 8.13
CA SER A 230 -4.38 5.19 7.17
C SER A 230 -4.96 5.20 5.77
N VAL A 231 -4.30 5.94 4.88
CA VAL A 231 -4.56 5.91 3.43
C VAL A 231 -3.25 5.88 2.66
N THR A 232 -3.30 5.53 1.38
CA THR A 232 -2.16 5.53 0.47
C THR A 232 -1.69 6.95 0.15
N ASN A 233 -0.38 7.19 0.22
CA ASN A 233 0.21 8.51 -0.02
C ASN A 233 0.63 8.72 -1.48
N TYR A 234 -0.33 8.81 -2.38
CA TYR A 234 -0.06 9.05 -3.81
C TYR A 234 0.58 10.41 -4.09
N GLU A 235 0.36 11.40 -3.24
CA GLU A 235 1.04 12.69 -3.38
C GLU A 235 2.55 12.55 -3.22
N CYS A 236 3.00 11.87 -2.14
CA CYS A 236 4.43 11.62 -1.96
C CYS A 236 4.97 10.63 -3.00
N TYR A 237 4.22 9.58 -3.39
CA TYR A 237 4.61 8.71 -4.50
C TYR A 237 4.96 9.53 -5.75
N LYS A 238 4.07 10.45 -6.17
CA LYS A 238 4.31 11.32 -7.32
C LYS A 238 5.49 12.26 -7.08
N GLY A 239 5.57 12.87 -5.90
CA GLY A 239 6.65 13.78 -5.53
C GLY A 239 8.03 13.11 -5.51
N LEU A 240 8.12 11.85 -5.09
CA LEU A 240 9.37 11.09 -5.01
C LEU A 240 10.03 10.91 -6.38
N TRP A 241 9.35 10.25 -7.32
CA TRP A 241 9.95 9.99 -8.63
C TRP A 241 10.07 11.27 -9.47
N SER A 242 9.12 12.19 -9.35
CA SER A 242 9.15 13.45 -10.09
C SER A 242 10.31 14.34 -9.64
N ALA A 243 10.57 14.46 -8.33
CA ALA A 243 11.69 15.23 -7.78
C ALA A 243 13.05 14.69 -8.25
N LEU A 244 13.23 13.38 -8.27
CA LEU A 244 14.45 12.73 -8.74
C LEU A 244 14.65 12.92 -10.25
N ASN A 245 13.59 12.75 -11.05
CA ASN A 245 13.65 12.90 -12.51
C ASN A 245 13.87 14.35 -12.95
N SER A 246 13.26 15.32 -12.26
CA SER A 246 13.43 16.74 -12.53
C SER A 246 14.69 17.34 -11.87
N ARG A 247 15.43 16.52 -11.09
CA ARG A 247 16.59 16.97 -10.29
C ARG A 247 16.20 18.15 -9.36
N ASN A 248 15.06 18.04 -8.69
CA ASN A 248 14.48 19.09 -7.87
C ASN A 248 13.81 18.54 -6.58
N LEU A 249 14.61 18.26 -5.56
CA LEU A 249 14.13 17.73 -4.28
C LEU A 249 13.19 18.69 -3.51
N PHE A 250 13.10 19.97 -3.91
CA PHE A 250 12.10 20.88 -3.33
C PHE A 250 10.68 20.35 -3.48
N GLU A 251 10.39 19.60 -4.56
CA GLU A 251 9.05 19.04 -4.80
C GLU A 251 8.62 18.07 -3.69
N ILE A 252 9.43 17.05 -3.41
CA ILE A 252 9.09 16.06 -2.37
C ILE A 252 9.17 16.68 -0.97
N VAL A 253 10.17 17.51 -0.68
CA VAL A 253 10.30 18.14 0.64
C VAL A 253 9.14 19.10 0.89
N HIS A 254 8.64 19.81 -0.14
CA HIS A 254 7.43 20.63 -0.01
C HIS A 254 6.21 19.80 0.40
N SER A 255 5.99 18.64 -0.24
CA SER A 255 4.91 17.73 0.13
C SER A 255 5.06 17.23 1.57
N LEU A 256 6.27 16.84 1.98
CA LEU A 256 6.55 16.41 3.37
C LEU A 256 6.30 17.51 4.39
N LYS A 257 6.72 18.76 4.11
CA LYS A 257 6.45 19.92 4.97
C LYS A 257 4.96 20.19 5.10
N ARG A 258 4.22 20.14 4.00
CA ARG A 258 2.77 20.35 3.97
C ARG A 258 2.03 19.25 4.74
N GLN A 259 2.47 18.00 4.64
CA GLN A 259 1.83 16.87 5.27
C GLN A 259 2.21 16.69 6.75
N PHE A 260 3.50 16.85 7.10
CA PHE A 260 4.05 16.44 8.38
C PHE A 260 4.94 17.49 9.07
N GLY A 261 5.06 18.69 8.52
CA GLY A 261 5.92 19.74 9.04
C GLY A 261 5.54 20.24 10.45
N PRO A 262 6.35 21.15 11.03
CA PRO A 262 6.10 21.66 12.38
C PRO A 262 4.96 22.67 12.44
N GLU A 263 4.55 23.23 11.31
CA GLU A 263 3.64 24.36 11.22
C GLU A 263 2.20 24.03 11.66
N PRO A 264 1.43 25.01 12.19
CA PRO A 264 0.05 24.77 12.63
C PRO A 264 -0.92 24.34 11.52
N TRP A 265 -0.62 24.69 10.27
CA TRP A 265 -1.43 24.35 9.08
C TRP A 265 -1.09 23.00 8.46
N THR A 266 -0.19 22.22 9.08
CA THR A 266 0.20 20.89 8.60
C THR A 266 -1.00 19.93 8.59
N LEU A 267 -1.19 19.20 7.47
CA LEU A 267 -2.43 18.47 7.21
C LEU A 267 -2.55 17.17 8.01
N TYR A 268 -1.45 16.39 8.13
CA TYR A 268 -1.50 15.01 8.62
C TYR A 268 -0.56 14.74 9.79
N LYS A 269 -0.32 15.77 10.62
CA LYS A 269 0.56 15.67 11.78
C LYS A 269 0.10 14.54 12.72
N GLY A 270 1.00 13.61 13.04
CA GLY A 270 0.70 12.45 13.89
C GLY A 270 -0.11 11.35 13.19
N ARG A 271 -0.33 11.44 11.88
CA ARG A 271 -0.93 10.37 11.07
C ARG A 271 0.17 9.60 10.32
N HIS A 272 -0.10 8.32 10.05
CA HIS A 272 0.82 7.43 9.34
C HIS A 272 0.17 6.99 8.04
N LEU A 273 0.65 7.53 6.91
CA LEU A 273 0.17 7.18 5.57
C LEU A 273 1.00 6.03 5.01
N LEU A 274 0.40 5.16 4.19
CA LEU A 274 1.14 4.12 3.48
C LEU A 274 1.97 4.74 2.36
N CYS A 275 3.29 4.62 2.44
CA CYS A 275 4.26 5.19 1.52
C CYS A 275 4.88 4.10 0.64
N PHE A 276 4.99 4.35 -0.65
CA PHE A 276 5.45 3.35 -1.62
C PHE A 276 6.22 4.01 -2.78
N ALA A 277 7.09 3.25 -3.42
CA ALA A 277 7.81 3.63 -4.64
C ALA A 277 7.03 3.31 -5.91
N ASP A 278 6.29 2.22 -5.89
CA ASP A 278 5.37 1.75 -6.92
C ASP A 278 4.37 0.75 -6.32
N ASN A 279 3.37 0.35 -7.11
CA ASN A 279 2.39 -0.67 -6.77
C ASN A 279 1.88 -1.38 -8.04
N HIS A 280 0.83 -2.21 -7.90
CA HIS A 280 0.26 -3.00 -8.99
C HIS A 280 -0.48 -2.20 -10.08
N ASP A 281 -0.68 -0.88 -9.90
CA ASP A 281 -1.38 0.02 -10.83
C ASP A 281 -0.48 1.11 -11.42
N THR A 282 0.77 1.17 -10.98
CA THR A 282 1.72 2.20 -11.39
C THR A 282 2.92 1.61 -12.15
N THR A 283 3.51 2.41 -13.03
CA THR A 283 4.81 2.06 -13.64
C THR A 283 5.82 1.76 -12.54
N ARG A 284 6.57 0.64 -12.68
CA ARG A 284 7.59 0.22 -11.71
C ARG A 284 8.62 1.31 -11.47
N ALA A 285 9.09 1.44 -10.22
CA ALA A 285 10.07 2.44 -9.82
C ALA A 285 11.33 2.42 -10.69
N ALA A 286 11.83 1.23 -10.99
CA ALA A 286 12.97 1.04 -11.89
C ALA A 286 12.71 1.50 -13.33
N SER A 287 11.46 1.55 -13.79
CA SER A 287 11.09 1.99 -15.13
C SER A 287 10.70 3.46 -15.22
N ILE A 288 10.25 4.08 -14.11
CA ILE A 288 9.82 5.48 -14.10
C ILE A 288 11.00 6.44 -13.89
N LEU A 289 12.08 6.00 -13.21
CA LEU A 289 13.27 6.79 -12.96
C LEU A 289 14.15 6.90 -14.21
N ASN A 290 14.55 8.13 -14.55
CA ASN A 290 15.46 8.41 -15.65
C ASN A 290 16.91 7.96 -15.37
N ASP A 291 17.34 8.06 -14.11
CA ASP A 291 18.65 7.61 -13.62
C ASP A 291 18.47 6.45 -12.64
N LYS A 292 19.03 5.29 -12.95
CA LYS A 292 18.94 4.09 -12.10
C LYS A 292 19.71 4.26 -10.78
N ASN A 293 20.70 5.13 -10.70
CA ASN A 293 21.40 5.44 -9.46
C ASN A 293 20.47 6.10 -8.43
N HIS A 294 19.33 6.64 -8.87
CA HIS A 294 18.33 7.21 -7.99
C HIS A 294 17.41 6.16 -7.33
N LEU A 295 17.40 4.90 -7.79
CA LEU A 295 16.51 3.88 -7.25
C LEU A 295 16.74 3.58 -5.75
N PRO A 296 17.99 3.41 -5.26
CA PRO A 296 18.25 3.30 -3.83
C PRO A 296 17.82 4.56 -3.04
N LEU A 297 17.97 5.74 -3.64
CA LEU A 297 17.61 7.01 -2.99
C LEU A 297 16.10 7.16 -2.85
N LEU A 298 15.34 6.70 -3.85
CA LEU A 298 13.89 6.65 -3.80
C LEU A 298 13.41 5.83 -2.60
N TYR A 299 13.94 4.62 -2.42
CA TYR A 299 13.64 3.78 -1.26
C TYR A 299 14.15 4.41 0.06
N GLY A 300 15.33 5.03 0.04
CA GLY A 300 15.84 5.78 1.19
C GLY A 300 14.88 6.88 1.66
N LEU A 301 14.21 7.54 0.74
CA LEU A 301 13.16 8.51 1.09
C LEU A 301 11.88 7.81 1.58
N VAL A 302 11.44 6.71 0.94
CA VAL A 302 10.24 5.94 1.35
C VAL A 302 10.36 5.44 2.80
N PHE A 303 11.52 4.89 3.18
CA PHE A 303 11.75 4.38 4.53
C PHE A 303 12.11 5.47 5.55
N GLY A 304 12.67 6.59 5.10
CA GLY A 304 13.11 7.69 5.97
C GLY A 304 12.02 8.72 6.29
N MET A 305 11.06 8.94 5.40
CA MET A 305 9.99 9.92 5.59
C MET A 305 8.92 9.44 6.58
N PRO A 306 8.07 10.34 7.15
CA PRO A 306 6.95 9.94 7.99
C PRO A 306 5.96 9.05 7.21
N GLY A 307 5.56 7.93 7.81
CA GLY A 307 4.57 7.02 7.24
C GLY A 307 4.91 5.56 7.43
N ILE A 308 4.18 4.70 6.75
CA ILE A 308 4.31 3.23 6.78
C ILE A 308 4.90 2.80 5.44
N PRO A 309 6.16 2.35 5.37
CA PRO A 309 6.78 1.95 4.12
C PRO A 309 6.19 0.65 3.57
N CYS A 310 6.01 0.62 2.25
CA CYS A 310 5.52 -0.55 1.52
C CYS A 310 6.39 -0.81 0.29
N VAL A 311 6.79 -2.07 0.10
CA VAL A 311 7.53 -2.55 -1.06
C VAL A 311 6.61 -3.46 -1.88
N TYR A 312 6.53 -3.25 -3.19
CA TYR A 312 5.76 -4.10 -4.09
C TYR A 312 6.67 -5.21 -4.66
N TYR A 313 6.18 -6.46 -4.69
CA TYR A 313 6.97 -7.63 -5.07
C TYR A 313 7.73 -7.45 -6.39
N GLY A 314 9.00 -7.75 -6.39
CA GLY A 314 9.90 -7.58 -7.52
C GLY A 314 10.59 -6.22 -7.58
N SER A 315 10.05 -5.19 -6.96
CA SER A 315 10.63 -3.85 -7.00
C SER A 315 11.91 -3.75 -6.16
N GLU A 316 12.07 -4.61 -5.14
CA GLU A 316 13.25 -4.66 -4.27
C GLU A 316 14.53 -5.14 -4.97
N TRP A 317 14.42 -5.79 -6.11
CA TRP A 317 15.58 -6.07 -6.96
C TRP A 317 15.59 -5.28 -8.27
N GLY A 318 14.67 -4.31 -8.42
CA GLY A 318 14.63 -3.40 -9.56
C GLY A 318 13.92 -3.96 -10.79
N LEU A 319 12.90 -4.79 -10.62
CA LEU A 319 12.07 -5.29 -11.72
C LEU A 319 11.48 -4.13 -12.51
N GLU A 320 11.63 -4.20 -13.84
CA GLU A 320 11.16 -3.18 -14.77
C GLU A 320 9.83 -3.58 -15.42
N ALA A 321 8.87 -2.66 -15.40
CA ALA A 321 7.65 -2.72 -16.21
C ALA A 321 7.00 -1.34 -16.29
N LYS A 322 6.38 -1.02 -17.42
CA LYS A 322 5.67 0.25 -17.64
C LYS A 322 4.17 -0.01 -17.75
N LYS A 323 3.38 0.92 -17.21
CA LYS A 323 1.94 0.92 -17.43
C LYS A 323 1.64 1.11 -18.93
N GLU A 324 0.78 0.24 -19.47
CA GLU A 324 0.39 0.25 -20.87
C GLU A 324 -1.09 0.59 -21.06
N PRO A 325 -1.48 1.20 -22.19
CA PRO A 325 -2.87 1.56 -22.45
C PRO A 325 -3.84 0.35 -22.48
N GLY A 326 -3.32 -0.87 -22.64
CA GLY A 326 -4.09 -2.11 -22.75
C GLY A 326 -4.32 -2.85 -21.45
N GLY A 327 -3.89 -2.30 -20.32
CA GLY A 327 -4.06 -2.90 -18.99
C GLY A 327 -2.76 -3.01 -18.18
N ASP A 328 -2.89 -3.52 -16.96
CA ASP A 328 -1.84 -3.49 -15.94
C ASP A 328 -1.13 -4.86 -15.75
N TRP A 329 -1.39 -5.85 -16.61
CA TRP A 329 -0.86 -7.21 -16.43
C TRP A 329 0.67 -7.30 -16.47
N ASN A 330 1.32 -6.45 -17.24
CA ASN A 330 2.77 -6.37 -17.27
C ASN A 330 3.38 -5.84 -15.97
N LEU A 331 2.58 -5.11 -15.16
CA LEU A 331 2.96 -4.65 -13.82
C LEU A 331 2.83 -5.77 -12.77
N ARG A 332 2.16 -6.87 -13.11
CA ARG A 332 1.73 -7.98 -12.23
C ARG A 332 2.29 -9.33 -12.71
N PRO A 333 3.63 -9.44 -12.97
CA PRO A 333 4.22 -10.63 -13.58
C PRO A 333 4.15 -11.84 -12.67
N ALA A 334 4.11 -13.03 -13.29
CA ALA A 334 4.33 -14.28 -12.59
C ALA A 334 5.83 -14.43 -12.28
N ILE A 335 6.16 -14.71 -11.03
CA ILE A 335 7.53 -14.92 -10.57
C ILE A 335 7.56 -16.18 -9.70
N GLU A 336 8.39 -17.14 -10.08
CA GLU A 336 8.49 -18.41 -9.33
C GLU A 336 9.28 -18.26 -8.03
N THR A 337 10.42 -17.60 -8.12
CA THR A 337 11.37 -17.41 -7.01
C THR A 337 11.78 -15.95 -6.96
N PRO A 338 11.85 -15.36 -5.75
CA PRO A 338 12.36 -14.00 -5.59
C PRO A 338 13.84 -13.93 -5.94
N GLU A 339 14.28 -12.76 -6.43
CA GLU A 339 15.68 -12.45 -6.64
C GLU A 339 16.24 -11.66 -5.44
N TRP A 340 17.57 -11.73 -5.28
CA TRP A 340 18.27 -10.96 -4.26
C TRP A 340 19.52 -10.33 -4.84
N ASN A 341 19.67 -9.02 -4.74
CA ASN A 341 20.81 -8.28 -5.26
C ASN A 341 21.21 -7.12 -4.31
N ALA A 342 22.18 -6.30 -4.73
CA ALA A 342 22.66 -5.19 -3.92
C ALA A 342 21.58 -4.15 -3.56
N LEU A 343 20.56 -3.94 -4.40
CA LEU A 343 19.42 -3.09 -4.07
C LEU A 343 18.57 -3.73 -2.96
N THR A 344 18.36 -5.04 -3.04
CA THR A 344 17.62 -5.79 -2.00
C THR A 344 18.33 -5.71 -0.65
N ASP A 345 19.69 -5.84 -0.62
CA ASP A 345 20.49 -5.66 0.60
C ASP A 345 20.27 -4.26 1.21
N GLN A 346 20.27 -3.21 0.39
CA GLN A 346 20.06 -1.84 0.84
C GLN A 346 18.63 -1.64 1.39
N ILE A 347 17.61 -2.15 0.70
CA ILE A 347 16.21 -2.07 1.15
C ILE A 347 16.02 -2.84 2.46
N ALA A 348 16.62 -4.02 2.60
CA ALA A 348 16.58 -4.79 3.85
C ALA A 348 17.22 -4.03 5.02
N ALA A 349 18.37 -3.38 4.79
CA ALA A 349 19.01 -2.53 5.80
C ALA A 349 18.10 -1.34 6.20
N MET A 350 17.47 -0.67 5.22
CA MET A 350 16.52 0.43 5.46
C MET A 350 15.28 -0.04 6.22
N ALA A 351 14.74 -1.21 5.87
CA ALA A 351 13.57 -1.80 6.53
C ALA A 351 13.86 -2.12 8.00
N ASN A 352 15.00 -2.73 8.29
CA ASN A 352 15.42 -3.01 9.66
C ASN A 352 15.66 -1.72 10.45
N ALA A 353 16.39 -0.74 9.87
CA ALA A 353 16.60 0.56 10.50
C ALA A 353 15.27 1.27 10.81
N HIS A 354 14.29 1.21 9.91
CA HIS A 354 12.96 1.79 10.14
C HIS A 354 12.27 1.11 11.33
N ARG A 355 12.19 -0.22 11.35
CA ARG A 355 11.52 -0.98 12.41
C ARG A 355 12.13 -0.83 13.79
N GLU A 356 13.45 -0.67 13.87
CA GLU A 356 14.20 -0.56 15.12
C GLU A 356 14.29 0.87 15.66
N SER A 357 13.87 1.89 14.86
CA SER A 357 13.97 3.30 15.21
C SER A 357 12.62 3.90 15.56
N ALA A 358 12.43 4.31 16.80
CA ALA A 358 11.27 5.08 17.21
C ALA A 358 11.13 6.39 16.42
N ALA A 359 12.24 7.03 16.10
CA ALA A 359 12.25 8.26 15.31
C ALA A 359 11.78 8.03 13.87
N LEU A 360 12.16 6.94 13.23
CA LEU A 360 11.70 6.63 11.87
C LEU A 360 10.24 6.18 11.83
N CYS A 361 9.76 5.43 12.83
CA CYS A 361 8.36 5.01 12.91
C CYS A 361 7.42 6.18 13.26
N TRP A 362 7.69 6.92 14.34
CA TRP A 362 6.74 7.88 14.92
C TRP A 362 7.25 9.33 14.97
N GLY A 363 8.45 9.59 14.46
CA GLY A 363 9.08 10.89 14.54
C GLY A 363 8.35 11.98 13.78
N ASP A 364 8.53 13.21 14.26
CA ASP A 364 8.16 14.43 13.53
C ASP A 364 8.98 14.61 12.23
N PHE A 365 8.72 15.66 11.50
CA PHE A 365 9.49 16.02 10.31
C PHE A 365 9.98 17.48 10.42
N GLN A 366 11.29 17.66 10.22
CA GLN A 366 11.88 19.00 10.05
C GLN A 366 13.04 18.97 9.06
N ASP A 367 12.96 19.76 7.99
CA ASP A 367 14.07 19.94 7.07
C ASP A 367 15.19 20.78 7.70
N LEU A 368 16.45 20.38 7.46
CA LEU A 368 17.66 21.06 7.90
C LEU A 368 18.47 21.59 6.73
N VAL A 369 18.58 20.81 5.66
CA VAL A 369 19.25 21.18 4.40
C VAL A 369 18.35 20.86 3.25
N LEU A 370 18.21 21.79 2.32
CA LEU A 370 17.47 21.57 1.08
C LEU A 370 18.13 22.33 -0.07
N THR A 371 18.50 21.59 -1.08
CA THR A 371 18.97 22.09 -2.37
C THR A 371 18.21 21.34 -3.49
N ASN A 372 18.56 21.59 -4.74
CA ASN A 372 17.95 20.83 -5.84
C ASN A 372 18.24 19.35 -5.77
N LEU A 373 19.41 18.93 -5.27
CA LEU A 373 19.87 17.53 -5.32
C LEU A 373 20.23 16.94 -3.95
N GLN A 374 20.24 17.76 -2.89
CA GLN A 374 20.53 17.29 -1.54
C GLN A 374 19.41 17.67 -0.58
N THR A 375 19.13 16.77 0.34
CA THR A 375 18.25 17.04 1.48
C THR A 375 18.77 16.35 2.73
N VAL A 376 18.69 17.07 3.86
CA VAL A 376 18.83 16.51 5.21
C VAL A 376 17.60 16.92 5.98
N PHE A 377 16.87 15.95 6.49
CA PHE A 377 15.75 16.22 7.39
C PHE A 377 15.85 15.38 8.65
N ARG A 378 15.26 15.89 9.71
CA ARG A 378 15.27 15.32 11.05
C ARG A 378 13.95 14.66 11.37
N ARG A 379 14.03 13.50 12.02
CA ARG A 379 12.94 12.77 12.66
C ARG A 379 13.21 12.66 14.16
N ARG A 380 12.21 12.92 15.02
CA ARG A 380 12.32 12.80 16.48
C ARG A 380 11.11 12.12 17.09
N ALA A 381 11.34 11.10 17.91
CA ALA A 381 10.34 10.48 18.77
C ALA A 381 11.01 9.74 19.94
N GLY A 382 10.34 9.69 21.11
CA GLY A 382 10.78 8.85 22.24
C GLY A 382 12.17 9.19 22.79
N GLY A 383 12.65 10.40 22.61
CA GLY A 383 14.01 10.82 22.98
C GLY A 383 15.09 10.46 21.95
N GLU A 384 14.72 9.80 20.86
CA GLU A 384 15.59 9.45 19.75
C GLU A 384 15.53 10.51 18.65
N GLN A 385 16.67 10.77 18.01
CA GLN A 385 16.77 11.63 16.82
C GLN A 385 17.50 10.88 15.71
N VAL A 386 16.92 10.87 14.52
CA VAL A 386 17.54 10.37 13.29
C VAL A 386 17.53 11.47 12.22
N LEU A 387 18.68 11.65 11.57
CA LEU A 387 18.80 12.50 10.38
C LEU A 387 18.75 11.60 9.15
N VAL A 388 17.85 11.89 8.23
CA VAL A 388 17.79 11.27 6.91
C VAL A 388 18.50 12.18 5.93
N CYS A 389 19.62 11.70 5.39
CA CYS A 389 20.49 12.45 4.49
C CYS A 389 20.46 11.82 3.10
N VAL A 390 20.18 12.60 2.07
CA VAL A 390 20.13 12.15 0.68
C VAL A 390 20.93 13.09 -0.21
N ASN A 391 21.82 12.52 -1.03
CA ASN A 391 22.51 13.21 -2.11
C ASN A 391 22.17 12.54 -3.46
N ALA A 392 21.42 13.23 -4.30
CA ALA A 392 21.01 12.76 -5.62
C ALA A 392 21.96 13.24 -6.74
N ASP A 393 23.09 13.87 -6.41
CA ASP A 393 24.16 14.20 -7.35
C ASP A 393 25.22 13.07 -7.40
N ALA A 394 25.90 12.92 -8.53
CA ALA A 394 27.04 12.02 -8.67
C ALA A 394 28.27 12.45 -7.86
N ASN A 395 28.39 13.76 -7.56
CA ASN A 395 29.48 14.32 -6.81
C ASN A 395 29.19 14.37 -5.31
N PRO A 396 30.20 14.22 -4.45
CA PRO A 396 30.04 14.44 -3.02
C PRO A 396 29.62 15.90 -2.72
N TYR A 397 28.87 16.08 -1.63
CA TYR A 397 28.38 17.37 -1.19
C TYR A 397 28.54 17.55 0.32
N PHE A 398 29.14 18.63 0.77
CA PHE A 398 29.23 18.94 2.19
C PHE A 398 27.95 19.66 2.66
N ALA A 399 27.06 18.92 3.30
CA ALA A 399 25.83 19.43 3.89
C ALA A 399 26.15 20.12 5.23
N ARG A 400 25.88 21.44 5.33
CA ARG A 400 26.08 22.23 6.55
C ARG A 400 24.79 22.28 7.34
N PHE A 401 24.81 21.78 8.57
CA PHE A 401 23.68 21.83 9.50
C PHE A 401 24.16 21.75 10.95
N ASP A 402 23.31 22.18 11.86
CA ASP A 402 23.44 21.92 13.29
C ASP A 402 22.25 21.07 13.75
N CYS A 403 22.52 19.91 14.30
CA CYS A 403 21.52 18.99 14.85
C CYS A 403 21.62 18.84 16.38
N GLY A 404 22.53 19.60 17.02
CA GLY A 404 22.77 19.56 18.46
C GLY A 404 23.60 18.33 18.93
N ALA A 405 24.25 17.62 18.01
CA ALA A 405 25.11 16.47 18.31
C ALA A 405 26.41 16.55 17.52
N ALA A 406 27.53 16.10 18.13
CA ALA A 406 28.84 16.04 17.50
C ALA A 406 29.11 14.74 16.75
N GLU A 407 28.39 13.67 17.10
CA GLU A 407 28.55 12.33 16.53
C GLU A 407 27.19 11.65 16.32
N ALA A 408 27.14 10.72 15.40
CA ALA A 408 26.00 9.88 15.14
C ALA A 408 26.43 8.47 14.73
N THR A 409 25.54 7.49 14.93
CA THR A 409 25.65 6.16 14.37
C THR A 409 24.88 6.10 13.04
N GLU A 410 25.55 5.73 11.95
CA GLU A 410 24.91 5.47 10.68
C GLU A 410 24.21 4.09 10.74
N LEU A 411 22.87 4.09 10.66
CA LEU A 411 22.06 2.90 10.96
C LEU A 411 22.18 1.78 9.92
N LEU A 412 22.52 2.12 8.66
CA LEU A 412 22.61 1.13 7.59
C LEU A 412 23.95 0.37 7.62
N THR A 413 25.01 0.97 8.20
CA THR A 413 26.36 0.40 8.24
C THR A 413 26.88 0.12 9.66
N GLY A 414 26.25 0.71 10.68
CA GLY A 414 26.71 0.67 12.07
C GLY A 414 27.92 1.56 12.36
N GLN A 415 28.39 2.38 11.42
CA GLN A 415 29.60 3.20 11.58
C GLN A 415 29.30 4.47 12.40
N CYS A 416 30.28 4.86 13.22
CA CYS A 416 30.24 6.15 13.88
C CYS A 416 30.70 7.25 12.92
N VAL A 417 29.92 8.35 12.85
CA VAL A 417 30.14 9.47 11.94
C VAL A 417 30.22 10.76 12.76
N ARG A 418 31.22 11.61 12.49
CA ARG A 418 31.36 12.94 13.11
C ARG A 418 30.52 13.96 12.34
N LEU A 419 29.87 14.87 13.09
CA LEU A 419 28.96 15.89 12.58
C LEU A 419 29.51 17.31 12.85
N ASP A 420 30.78 17.56 12.60
CA ASP A 420 31.48 18.84 12.89
C ASP A 420 30.96 19.98 12.02
N GLY A 421 29.78 20.57 12.38
CA GLY A 421 29.11 21.64 11.62
C GLY A 421 28.50 21.20 10.31
N GLY A 422 28.35 19.89 10.10
CA GLY A 422 27.77 19.25 8.90
C GLY A 422 28.40 17.90 8.60
N LEU A 423 28.15 17.41 7.40
CA LEU A 423 28.63 16.10 6.93
C LEU A 423 28.88 16.12 5.42
N GLU A 424 29.93 15.47 4.95
CA GLU A 424 30.09 15.14 3.55
C GLU A 424 29.19 13.97 3.16
N LEU A 425 28.28 14.19 2.22
CA LEU A 425 27.40 13.19 1.64
C LEU A 425 28.06 12.67 0.36
N PRO A 426 28.41 11.38 0.27
CA PRO A 426 28.93 10.80 -0.98
C PRO A 426 27.94 10.98 -2.15
N GLY A 427 28.42 10.90 -3.37
CA GLY A 427 27.53 10.93 -4.55
C GLY A 427 26.57 9.75 -4.56
N TYR A 428 25.31 9.98 -4.95
CA TYR A 428 24.24 8.97 -4.97
C TYR A 428 24.13 8.20 -3.66
N SER A 429 24.04 8.91 -2.52
CA SER A 429 24.01 8.31 -1.20
C SER A 429 22.72 8.59 -0.43
N VAL A 430 22.35 7.63 0.41
CA VAL A 430 21.38 7.77 1.49
C VAL A 430 22.01 7.31 2.80
N MET A 431 21.81 8.07 3.88
CA MET A 431 22.33 7.74 5.20
C MET A 431 21.25 8.04 6.26
N TYR A 432 21.14 7.16 7.25
CA TYR A 432 20.27 7.35 8.42
C TYR A 432 21.16 7.50 9.67
N LEU A 433 21.27 8.70 10.18
CA LEU A 433 22.20 9.06 11.23
C LEU A 433 21.46 9.22 12.56
N LYS A 434 21.55 8.23 13.42
CA LYS A 434 21.05 8.30 14.79
C LYS A 434 22.05 9.07 15.65
N THR A 435 21.64 10.24 16.15
CA THR A 435 22.48 11.03 17.03
C THR A 435 22.48 10.46 18.45
N ASN A 436 23.64 10.50 19.08
CA ASN A 436 23.85 10.04 20.45
C ASN A 436 23.55 11.11 21.49
#